data_7cf24a6998d1d95d39c28c00b586458b
#
_entry.id   7cf24a6998d1d95d39c28c00b586458b
#
_cell.length_a   1.000
_cell.length_b   1.000
_cell.length_c   1.000
_cell.angle_alpha   90.00
_cell.angle_beta   90.00
_cell.angle_gamma   90.00
#
_symmetry.space_group_name_H-M   'P 1'
#
loop_
_entity.id
_entity.type
_entity.pdbx_description
1 polymer ?
#
loop_
_entity_poly.entity_id
_entity_poly.type
_entity_poly.pdbx_seq_one_letter_code
_entity_poly.pdbx_strand_id
1 'polypeptide(L)'
;TIDKNGNGKVDYIMIEGDPENVDAKYRTEFSVKALEDAGLEVNQLDDQVGNWDQATAQQLVANDLSQFGDDVEVVFCNNDAMALGALQSIEAAGRTVGDNIFLVGVDALSEALDKVEEGKMTGTVFNDHISQSHSAADAAVKYLAGEENEHYIGCDYVKVTTDNVADIKEMTK
;
A
#
# COMPACT_ATOMS: atom_id res chain seq x y z
N THR A 1 -9.45 10.75 14.29
CA THR A 1 -10.09 10.90 12.97
C THR A 1 -9.02 10.96 11.91
N ILE A 2 -9.32 10.57 10.66
CA ILE A 2 -8.41 10.69 9.50
C ILE A 2 -8.39 12.14 9.02
N ASP A 3 -9.55 12.78 8.96
CA ASP A 3 -9.69 14.23 8.71
C ASP A 3 -8.99 15.00 9.84
N LYS A 4 -7.80 15.52 9.57
CA LYS A 4 -6.93 16.24 10.52
C LYS A 4 -7.07 17.74 10.41
N ASN A 5 -7.37 18.26 9.21
CA ASN A 5 -7.56 19.68 8.96
C ASN A 5 -9.00 20.13 9.27
N GLY A 6 -9.95 19.19 9.48
CA GLY A 6 -11.33 19.45 9.91
C GLY A 6 -12.22 20.02 8.82
N ASN A 7 -11.90 19.82 7.54
CA ASN A 7 -12.68 20.31 6.41
C ASN A 7 -13.86 19.41 6.02
N GLY A 8 -14.01 18.25 6.70
CA GLY A 8 -15.06 17.25 6.47
C GLY A 8 -14.76 16.23 5.40
N LYS A 9 -13.54 16.23 4.88
CA LYS A 9 -13.06 15.28 3.86
C LYS A 9 -11.77 14.61 4.30
N VAL A 10 -11.35 13.59 3.56
CA VAL A 10 -10.02 13.00 3.66
C VAL A 10 -9.23 13.44 2.44
N ASP A 11 -8.27 14.31 2.65
CA ASP A 11 -7.41 14.86 1.62
C ASP A 11 -6.23 13.89 1.37
N TYR A 12 -6.12 13.37 0.16
CA TYR A 12 -5.12 12.35 -0.14
C TYR A 12 -4.31 12.65 -1.41
N ILE A 13 -3.12 12.07 -1.45
CA ILE A 13 -2.31 11.93 -2.65
C ILE A 13 -2.17 10.45 -2.99
N MET A 14 -2.10 10.15 -4.29
CA MET A 14 -1.93 8.80 -4.82
C MET A 14 -0.59 8.69 -5.57
N ILE A 15 0.19 7.68 -5.24
CA ILE A 15 1.41 7.32 -5.97
C ILE A 15 1.19 5.97 -6.64
N GLU A 16 0.93 6.03 -7.94
CA GLU A 16 0.61 4.88 -8.75
C GLU A 16 1.85 4.10 -9.20
N GLY A 17 1.66 2.81 -9.42
CA GLY A 17 2.61 1.99 -10.16
C GLY A 17 2.60 2.34 -11.66
N ASP A 18 2.87 1.33 -12.51
CA ASP A 18 2.70 1.46 -13.96
C ASP A 18 1.20 1.49 -14.30
N PRO A 19 0.68 2.57 -14.91
CA PRO A 19 -0.74 2.71 -15.23
C PRO A 19 -1.26 1.68 -16.26
N GLU A 20 -0.37 1.02 -17.00
CA GLU A 20 -0.76 -0.09 -17.89
C GLU A 20 -0.93 -1.41 -17.13
N ASN A 21 -0.45 -1.49 -15.88
CA ASN A 21 -0.56 -2.66 -15.03
C ASN A 21 -1.93 -2.75 -14.36
N VAL A 22 -2.54 -3.91 -14.43
CA VAL A 22 -3.86 -4.19 -13.84
C VAL A 22 -3.85 -4.03 -12.31
N ASP A 23 -2.75 -4.42 -11.64
CA ASP A 23 -2.63 -4.28 -10.19
C ASP A 23 -2.61 -2.81 -9.77
N ALA A 24 -1.90 -1.95 -10.51
CA ALA A 24 -1.88 -0.51 -10.24
C ALA A 24 -3.30 0.06 -10.27
N LYS A 25 -4.07 -0.25 -11.31
CA LYS A 25 -5.47 0.21 -11.45
C LYS A 25 -6.35 -0.19 -10.26
N TYR A 26 -6.30 -1.47 -9.88
CA TYR A 26 -7.12 -1.96 -8.77
C TYR A 26 -6.65 -1.43 -7.41
N ARG A 27 -5.34 -1.36 -7.18
CA ARG A 27 -4.79 -0.81 -5.94
C ARG A 27 -5.15 0.67 -5.78
N THR A 28 -5.12 1.46 -6.86
CA THR A 28 -5.57 2.85 -6.87
C THR A 28 -7.06 2.96 -6.60
N GLU A 29 -7.91 2.29 -7.40
CA GLU A 29 -9.36 2.37 -7.28
C GLU A 29 -9.86 1.92 -5.91
N PHE A 30 -9.45 0.73 -5.46
CA PHE A 30 -10.01 0.13 -4.24
C PHE A 30 -9.46 0.73 -2.94
N SER A 31 -8.28 1.37 -2.96
CA SER A 31 -7.79 2.13 -1.80
C SER A 31 -8.70 3.31 -1.48
N VAL A 32 -9.07 4.07 -2.50
CA VAL A 32 -9.98 5.22 -2.37
C VAL A 32 -11.39 4.76 -2.04
N LYS A 33 -11.88 3.78 -2.80
CA LYS A 33 -13.20 3.19 -2.59
C LYS A 33 -13.41 2.67 -1.16
N ALA A 34 -12.39 2.13 -0.51
CA ALA A 34 -12.50 1.67 0.87
C ALA A 34 -12.85 2.80 1.86
N LEU A 35 -12.36 4.02 1.64
CA LEU A 35 -12.73 5.19 2.43
C LEU A 35 -14.18 5.61 2.15
N GLU A 36 -14.57 5.64 0.88
CA GLU A 36 -15.93 5.98 0.46
C GLU A 36 -16.96 4.97 1.01
N ASP A 37 -16.67 3.67 0.93
CA ASP A 37 -17.52 2.60 1.47
C ASP A 37 -17.62 2.67 3.02
N ALA A 38 -16.63 3.25 3.68
CA ALA A 38 -16.68 3.59 5.11
C ALA A 38 -17.48 4.86 5.41
N GLY A 39 -18.05 5.52 4.41
CA GLY A 39 -18.86 6.73 4.53
C GLY A 39 -18.07 8.02 4.67
N LEU A 40 -16.79 8.01 4.29
CA LEU A 40 -15.94 9.20 4.29
C LEU A 40 -16.04 9.93 2.95
N GLU A 41 -16.12 11.25 2.98
CA GLU A 41 -15.87 12.05 1.79
C GLU A 41 -14.36 12.13 1.55
N VAL A 42 -13.93 11.95 0.31
CA VAL A 42 -12.53 12.00 -0.08
C VAL A 42 -12.27 13.17 -1.04
N ASN A 43 -11.06 13.71 -1.01
CA ASN A 43 -10.60 14.73 -1.93
C ASN A 43 -9.18 14.41 -2.40
N GLN A 44 -9.04 14.15 -3.69
CA GLN A 44 -7.75 13.90 -4.31
C GLN A 44 -7.02 15.21 -4.54
N LEU A 45 -5.90 15.39 -3.85
CA LEU A 45 -5.02 16.56 -4.03
C LEU A 45 -4.11 16.39 -5.24
N ASP A 46 -3.54 15.18 -5.39
CA ASP A 46 -2.72 14.82 -6.54
C ASP A 46 -2.72 13.30 -6.79
N ASP A 47 -2.31 12.93 -8.01
CA ASP A 47 -2.19 11.55 -8.49
C ASP A 47 -1.03 11.46 -9.47
N GLN A 48 0.03 10.74 -9.09
CA GLN A 48 1.28 10.72 -9.82
C GLN A 48 1.83 9.31 -10.01
N VAL A 49 2.45 9.08 -11.16
CA VAL A 49 3.02 7.78 -11.52
C VAL A 49 4.43 7.64 -10.96
N GLY A 50 4.58 6.80 -9.95
CA GLY A 50 5.86 6.44 -9.31
C GLY A 50 6.55 5.23 -9.94
N ASN A 51 5.89 4.50 -10.87
CA ASN A 51 6.46 3.36 -11.61
C ASN A 51 7.09 2.28 -10.70
N TRP A 52 6.51 2.02 -9.54
CA TRP A 52 6.98 1.05 -8.55
C TRP A 52 8.34 1.40 -7.91
N ASP A 53 8.90 2.60 -8.22
CA ASP A 53 10.25 3.01 -7.84
C ASP A 53 10.26 3.86 -6.57
N GLN A 54 11.08 3.46 -5.60
CA GLN A 54 11.20 4.11 -4.29
C GLN A 54 11.72 5.56 -4.40
N ALA A 55 12.74 5.79 -5.21
CA ALA A 55 13.37 7.11 -5.31
C ALA A 55 12.45 8.10 -6.03
N THR A 56 11.75 7.63 -7.06
CA THR A 56 10.73 8.42 -7.76
C THR A 56 9.61 8.82 -6.81
N ALA A 57 9.04 7.87 -6.06
CA ALA A 57 7.99 8.15 -5.09
C ALA A 57 8.44 9.13 -4.00
N GLN A 58 9.67 8.99 -3.50
CA GLN A 58 10.25 9.94 -2.55
C GLN A 58 10.21 11.36 -3.10
N GLN A 59 10.62 11.56 -4.35
CA GLN A 59 10.65 12.89 -4.95
C GLN A 59 9.26 13.47 -5.20
N LEU A 60 8.32 12.65 -5.68
CA LEU A 60 6.94 13.04 -5.92
C LEU A 60 6.28 13.49 -4.61
N VAL A 61 6.34 12.67 -3.56
CA VAL A 61 5.76 13.01 -2.25
C VAL A 61 6.43 14.23 -1.62
N ALA A 62 7.75 14.43 -1.79
CA ALA A 62 8.40 15.65 -1.32
C ALA A 62 7.85 16.90 -2.01
N ASN A 63 7.56 16.83 -3.31
CA ASN A 63 6.94 17.93 -4.05
C ASN A 63 5.51 18.20 -3.56
N ASP A 64 4.70 17.15 -3.37
CA ASP A 64 3.32 17.28 -2.91
C ASP A 64 3.25 17.85 -1.49
N LEU A 65 4.09 17.38 -0.58
CA LEU A 65 4.16 17.94 0.78
C LEU A 65 4.63 19.40 0.78
N SER A 66 5.48 19.80 -0.18
CA SER A 66 5.86 21.20 -0.35
C SER A 66 4.72 22.06 -0.91
N GLN A 67 3.86 21.49 -1.77
CA GLN A 67 2.75 22.18 -2.41
C GLN A 67 1.52 22.28 -1.51
N PHE A 68 1.14 21.18 -0.90
CA PHE A 68 -0.12 21.05 -0.15
C PHE A 68 0.08 21.11 1.38
N GLY A 69 1.32 20.93 1.85
CA GLY A 69 1.65 21.05 3.28
C GLY A 69 0.85 20.11 4.17
N ASP A 70 0.22 20.69 5.18
CA ASP A 70 -0.57 19.96 6.17
C ASP A 70 -1.94 19.48 5.66
N ASP A 71 -2.35 19.92 4.47
CA ASP A 71 -3.58 19.43 3.86
C ASP A 71 -3.47 17.97 3.41
N VAL A 72 -2.25 17.44 3.16
CA VAL A 72 -2.07 16.01 2.86
C VAL A 72 -2.31 15.18 4.10
N GLU A 73 -3.39 14.41 4.14
CA GLU A 73 -3.76 13.57 5.29
C GLU A 73 -3.44 12.09 5.07
N VAL A 74 -3.57 11.62 3.82
CA VAL A 74 -3.28 10.24 3.45
C VAL A 74 -2.38 10.18 2.23
N VAL A 75 -1.35 9.33 2.31
CA VAL A 75 -0.50 8.96 1.17
C VAL A 75 -0.77 7.51 0.82
N PHE A 76 -1.41 7.28 -0.32
CA PHE A 76 -1.57 5.96 -0.89
C PHE A 76 -0.42 5.65 -1.84
N CYS A 77 0.24 4.52 -1.64
CA CYS A 77 1.24 4.00 -2.57
C CYS A 77 0.81 2.62 -3.06
N ASN A 78 0.87 2.40 -4.36
CA ASN A 78 0.48 1.12 -4.94
C ASN A 78 1.40 -0.04 -4.54
N ASN A 79 2.63 0.24 -4.03
CA ASN A 79 3.49 -0.79 -3.42
C ASN A 79 4.31 -0.24 -2.25
N ASP A 80 4.95 -1.15 -1.51
CA ASP A 80 5.75 -0.82 -0.33
C ASP A 80 7.06 -0.11 -0.68
N ALA A 81 7.68 -0.40 -1.83
CA ALA A 81 8.89 0.31 -2.23
C ALA A 81 8.62 1.81 -2.35
N MET A 82 7.52 2.18 -3.02
CA MET A 82 7.09 3.58 -3.11
C MET A 82 6.68 4.15 -1.75
N ALA A 83 6.01 3.36 -0.89
CA ALA A 83 5.65 3.80 0.46
C ALA A 83 6.89 4.07 1.33
N LEU A 84 7.94 3.26 1.22
CA LEU A 84 9.21 3.50 1.91
C LEU A 84 9.91 4.79 1.41
N GLY A 85 9.78 5.09 0.12
CA GLY A 85 10.22 6.38 -0.43
C GLY A 85 9.41 7.56 0.10
N ALA A 86 8.08 7.42 0.11
CA ALA A 86 7.16 8.41 0.67
C ALA A 86 7.44 8.68 2.15
N LEU A 87 7.72 7.64 2.95
CA LEU A 87 8.06 7.77 4.36
C LEU A 87 9.26 8.69 4.59
N GLN A 88 10.31 8.56 3.77
CA GLN A 88 11.49 9.43 3.88
C GLN A 88 11.13 10.90 3.68
N SER A 89 10.23 11.21 2.75
CA SER A 89 9.77 12.57 2.49
C SER A 89 8.86 13.10 3.59
N ILE A 90 8.00 12.25 4.14
CA ILE A 90 7.14 12.57 5.29
C ILE A 90 7.99 12.92 6.51
N GLU A 91 9.00 12.10 6.84
CA GLU A 91 9.92 12.35 7.95
C GLU A 91 10.77 13.62 7.71
N ALA A 92 11.25 13.83 6.48
CA ALA A 92 12.00 15.05 6.12
C ALA A 92 11.17 16.33 6.21
N ALA A 93 9.86 16.24 5.96
CA ALA A 93 8.91 17.34 6.15
C ALA A 93 8.53 17.57 7.63
N GLY A 94 9.09 16.77 8.56
CA GLY A 94 8.79 16.86 10.00
C GLY A 94 7.41 16.33 10.36
N ARG A 95 6.78 15.54 9.48
CA ARG A 95 5.47 14.92 9.73
C ARG A 95 5.63 13.54 10.37
N THR A 96 4.62 13.11 11.08
CA THR A 96 4.62 11.85 11.83
C THR A 96 3.43 11.00 11.42
N VAL A 97 3.72 9.81 10.89
CA VAL A 97 2.67 8.84 10.52
C VAL A 97 1.89 8.41 11.77
N GLY A 98 0.57 8.33 11.65
CA GLY A 98 -0.34 8.00 12.74
C GLY A 98 -0.78 9.20 13.59
N ASP A 99 -0.02 10.31 13.55
CA ASP A 99 -0.37 11.54 14.26
C ASP A 99 -1.06 12.54 13.32
N ASN A 100 -0.37 13.01 12.29
CA ASN A 100 -0.86 14.06 11.40
C ASN A 100 -0.89 13.68 9.91
N ILE A 101 -0.47 12.48 9.57
CA ILE A 101 -0.53 11.91 8.22
C ILE A 101 -0.65 10.38 8.32
N PHE A 102 -1.25 9.74 7.32
CA PHE A 102 -1.33 8.30 7.21
C PHE A 102 -0.61 7.83 5.94
N LEU A 103 0.05 6.67 6.00
CA LEU A 103 0.81 6.10 4.91
C LEU A 103 0.50 4.62 4.77
N VAL A 104 0.10 4.20 3.58
CA VAL A 104 -0.17 2.79 3.29
C VAL A 104 0.52 2.34 2.00
N GLY A 105 0.93 1.08 1.99
CA GLY A 105 1.54 0.41 0.86
C GLY A 105 0.87 -0.94 0.57
N VAL A 106 1.49 -1.73 -0.30
CA VAL A 106 1.08 -3.10 -0.65
C VAL A 106 2.35 -3.92 -0.88
N ASP A 107 2.35 -5.18 -0.58
CA ASP A 107 3.26 -6.30 -0.79
C ASP A 107 3.77 -6.93 0.51
N ALA A 108 3.80 -6.22 1.63
CA ALA A 108 4.37 -6.62 2.91
C ALA A 108 5.87 -6.98 2.80
N LEU A 109 6.65 -6.12 2.16
CA LEU A 109 8.11 -6.24 2.15
C LEU A 109 8.65 -6.22 3.57
N SER A 110 9.72 -6.96 3.85
CA SER A 110 10.30 -7.05 5.21
C SER A 110 10.58 -5.70 5.83
N GLU A 111 11.13 -4.74 5.06
CA GLU A 111 11.39 -3.39 5.55
C GLU A 111 10.08 -2.63 5.86
N ALA A 112 9.04 -2.79 5.03
CA ALA A 112 7.74 -2.18 5.27
C ALA A 112 7.06 -2.77 6.51
N LEU A 113 7.16 -4.09 6.72
CA LEU A 113 6.68 -4.74 7.94
C LEU A 113 7.37 -4.19 9.19
N ASP A 114 8.70 -3.92 9.12
CA ASP A 114 9.42 -3.27 10.21
C ASP A 114 8.85 -1.86 10.48
N LYS A 115 8.54 -1.09 9.42
CA LYS A 115 7.96 0.26 9.57
C LYS A 115 6.53 0.23 10.10
N VAL A 116 5.73 -0.76 9.75
CA VAL A 116 4.40 -0.97 10.34
C VAL A 116 4.52 -1.30 11.84
N GLU A 117 5.44 -2.20 12.23
CA GLU A 117 5.69 -2.56 13.64
C GLU A 117 6.18 -1.36 14.46
N GLU A 118 7.04 -0.50 13.85
CA GLU A 118 7.53 0.74 14.46
C GLU A 118 6.45 1.86 14.52
N GLY A 119 5.27 1.67 13.91
CA GLY A 119 4.24 2.71 13.78
C GLY A 119 4.57 3.83 12.80
N LYS A 120 5.55 3.62 11.92
CA LYS A 120 5.98 4.56 10.87
C LYS A 120 5.29 4.37 9.53
N MET A 121 4.56 3.28 9.37
CA MET A 121 3.57 3.07 8.33
C MET A 121 2.27 2.67 8.98
N THR A 122 1.16 3.18 8.46
CA THR A 122 -0.18 2.87 8.98
C THR A 122 -0.53 1.41 8.73
N GLY A 123 -0.07 0.87 7.61
CA GLY A 123 -0.25 -0.51 7.23
C GLY A 123 0.24 -0.81 5.83
N THR A 124 0.23 -2.08 5.51
CA THR A 124 0.44 -2.62 4.17
C THR A 124 -0.54 -3.76 3.91
N VAL A 125 -0.48 -4.34 2.74
CA VAL A 125 -1.28 -5.51 2.38
C VAL A 125 -0.34 -6.62 1.95
N PHE A 126 -0.39 -7.76 2.62
CA PHE A 126 0.38 -8.93 2.23
C PHE A 126 -0.20 -9.54 0.95
N ASN A 127 0.54 -9.39 -0.14
CA ASN A 127 0.31 -10.07 -1.40
C ASN A 127 0.97 -11.45 -1.30
N ASP A 128 0.21 -12.46 -0.85
CA ASP A 128 0.71 -13.77 -0.42
C ASP A 128 1.46 -14.51 -1.52
N HIS A 129 2.70 -14.09 -1.75
CA HIS A 129 3.61 -14.69 -2.72
C HIS A 129 4.01 -16.13 -2.37
N ILE A 130 3.88 -16.53 -1.10
CA ILE A 130 4.17 -17.89 -0.63
C ILE A 130 3.09 -18.84 -1.14
N SER A 131 1.83 -18.54 -0.82
CA SER A 131 0.70 -19.36 -1.30
C SER A 131 0.60 -19.33 -2.83
N GLN A 132 0.88 -18.21 -3.48
CA GLN A 132 0.90 -18.11 -4.94
C GLN A 132 1.96 -19.04 -5.55
N SER A 133 3.19 -19.01 -5.06
CA SER A 133 4.29 -19.83 -5.59
C SER A 133 4.06 -21.32 -5.32
N HIS A 134 3.59 -21.70 -4.14
CA HIS A 134 3.26 -23.10 -3.81
C HIS A 134 2.11 -23.60 -4.68
N SER A 135 1.03 -22.85 -4.79
CA SER A 135 -0.12 -23.23 -5.61
C SER A 135 0.25 -23.39 -7.09
N ALA A 136 1.12 -22.52 -7.61
CA ALA A 136 1.60 -22.63 -8.98
C ALA A 136 2.46 -23.90 -9.18
N ALA A 137 3.34 -24.22 -8.22
CA ALA A 137 4.16 -25.43 -8.27
C ALA A 137 3.30 -26.71 -8.19
N ASP A 138 2.34 -26.74 -7.27
CA ASP A 138 1.41 -27.87 -7.09
C ASP A 138 0.56 -28.09 -8.35
N ALA A 139 0.02 -27.00 -8.92
CA ALA A 139 -0.72 -27.07 -10.18
C ALA A 139 0.13 -27.63 -11.33
N ALA A 140 1.40 -27.23 -11.43
CA ALA A 140 2.31 -27.74 -12.43
C ALA A 140 2.58 -29.25 -12.24
N VAL A 141 2.81 -29.70 -11.01
CA VAL A 141 3.00 -31.14 -10.69
C VAL A 141 1.77 -31.96 -11.07
N LYS A 142 0.56 -31.52 -10.68
CA LYS A 142 -0.71 -32.17 -11.06
C LYS A 142 -0.86 -32.27 -12.59
N TYR A 143 -0.60 -31.17 -13.29
CA TYR A 143 -0.69 -31.15 -14.74
C TYR A 143 0.26 -32.18 -15.40
N LEU A 144 1.51 -32.24 -14.92
CA LEU A 144 2.51 -33.20 -15.43
C LEU A 144 2.15 -34.66 -15.10
N ALA A 145 1.40 -34.89 -14.00
CA ALA A 145 0.87 -36.22 -13.64
C ALA A 145 -0.38 -36.62 -14.45
N GLY A 146 -0.91 -35.72 -15.29
CA GLY A 146 -2.14 -35.93 -16.04
C GLY A 146 -3.41 -35.79 -15.21
N GLU A 147 -3.32 -35.13 -14.04
CA GLU A 147 -4.43 -34.82 -13.17
C GLU A 147 -5.10 -33.49 -13.58
N GLU A 148 -6.38 -33.34 -13.28
CA GLU A 148 -7.10 -32.10 -13.54
C GLU A 148 -6.76 -31.04 -12.46
N ASN A 149 -6.55 -29.80 -12.88
CA ASN A 149 -6.45 -28.64 -12.02
C ASN A 149 -7.80 -27.90 -11.95
N GLU A 150 -8.00 -27.20 -10.85
CA GLU A 150 -9.06 -26.20 -10.79
C GLU A 150 -8.82 -25.10 -11.83
N HIS A 151 -9.90 -24.57 -12.40
CA HIS A 151 -9.80 -23.48 -13.38
C HIS A 151 -9.25 -22.18 -12.78
N TYR A 152 -9.49 -21.96 -11.49
CA TYR A 152 -9.04 -20.79 -10.74
C TYR A 152 -8.54 -21.21 -9.36
N ILE A 153 -7.31 -20.81 -9.04
CA ILE A 153 -6.69 -21.01 -7.73
C ILE A 153 -6.40 -19.62 -7.16
N GLY A 154 -7.23 -19.15 -6.25
CA GLY A 154 -7.10 -17.83 -5.63
C GLY A 154 -6.15 -17.86 -4.44
N CYS A 155 -5.40 -16.77 -4.26
CA CYS A 155 -4.63 -16.47 -3.05
C CYS A 155 -5.10 -15.12 -2.53
N ASP A 156 -5.57 -15.08 -1.29
CA ASP A 156 -6.15 -13.86 -0.72
C ASP A 156 -5.08 -12.84 -0.33
N TYR A 157 -5.40 -11.58 -0.49
CA TYR A 157 -4.65 -10.49 0.11
C TYR A 157 -4.97 -10.35 1.60
N VAL A 158 -3.98 -10.11 2.43
CA VAL A 158 -4.16 -9.94 3.89
C VAL A 158 -3.77 -8.53 4.31
N LYS A 159 -4.72 -7.80 4.90
CA LYS A 159 -4.43 -6.49 5.50
C LYS A 159 -3.45 -6.65 6.66
N VAL A 160 -2.40 -5.84 6.69
CA VAL A 160 -1.36 -5.83 7.72
C VAL A 160 -1.33 -4.49 8.43
N THR A 161 -1.50 -4.54 9.74
CA THR A 161 -1.39 -3.39 10.65
C THR A 161 -0.54 -3.80 11.85
N THR A 162 -0.36 -2.90 12.81
CA THR A 162 0.32 -3.23 14.08
C THR A 162 -0.30 -4.40 14.83
N ASP A 163 -1.58 -4.71 14.57
CA ASP A 163 -2.30 -5.78 15.27
C ASP A 163 -1.85 -7.20 14.85
N ASN A 164 -1.39 -7.36 13.60
CA ASN A 164 -1.05 -8.67 13.04
C ASN A 164 0.31 -8.72 12.31
N VAL A 165 1.07 -7.64 12.31
CA VAL A 165 2.37 -7.57 11.62
C VAL A 165 3.36 -8.64 12.10
N ALA A 166 3.33 -8.98 13.38
CA ALA A 166 4.20 -10.01 13.95
C ALA A 166 3.94 -11.40 13.33
N ASP A 167 2.66 -11.74 13.12
CA ASP A 167 2.27 -13.01 12.50
C ASP A 167 2.72 -13.08 11.03
N ILE A 168 2.56 -11.97 10.30
CA ILE A 168 3.00 -11.90 8.89
C ILE A 168 4.53 -11.99 8.80
N LYS A 169 5.27 -11.31 9.69
CA LYS A 169 6.73 -11.42 9.75
C LYS A 169 7.20 -12.86 10.03
N GLU A 170 6.46 -13.61 10.81
CA GLU A 170 6.78 -15.03 11.06
C GLU A 170 6.52 -15.90 9.83
N MET A 171 5.44 -15.64 9.09
CA MET A 171 5.10 -16.38 7.86
C MET A 171 6.08 -16.13 6.72
N THR A 172 6.73 -14.96 6.69
CA THR A 172 7.61 -14.53 5.59
C THR A 172 9.11 -14.76 5.85
N LYS A 173 9.47 -15.41 6.97
CA LYS A 173 10.85 -15.86 7.27
C LYS A 173 11.22 -17.09 6.46
#